data_b17245fea6bd067b20d642df3f88083d
#
_entry.id   b17245fea6bd067b20d642df3f88083d
#
_cell.length_a   1.000
_cell.length_b   1.000
_cell.length_c   1.000
_cell.angle_alpha   90.00
_cell.angle_beta   90.00
_cell.angle_gamma   90.00
#
_symmetry.space_group_name_H-M   'P 1'
#
loop_
_entity.id
_entity.type
_entity.pdbx_description
1 polymer ?
#
loop_
_entity_poly.entity_id
_entity_poly.type
_entity_poly.pdbx_seq_one_letter_code
_entity_poly.pdbx_strand_id
1 'polypeptide(L)'
;MTAVQDMLPDSFNAMIAALKGASVRNIDIIGGEPTLHSNIIDFINAAVRSGFSVNVSSNGTNLAALEKIMAIGEKAIVGISINDRETLKQSSEFIRLHKPVVKTVFTDDLDADMVQTILSLKPRKFYLIYRDATGPGDLNNTVPFYRFTSAVQQSYDPPEVGTVYCSGFLPDVENDPELARVRCPAGTTKLGVMPDGAVYPCNLFFCRKEFFLGNILQDTFESIWNHHALSFFRTSQENACKQLSCRIHTQCHGGCPAQALHICGDVEAPDPRCNNY
;
A
#
# COMPACT_ATOMS: atom_id res chain seq x y z
N MET A 1 18.79 -11.84 6.72
CA MET A 1 17.32 -12.03 6.67
C MET A 1 17.07 -13.50 6.38
N THR A 2 16.46 -14.24 7.28
CA THR A 2 15.92 -15.56 6.97
C THR A 2 14.87 -15.37 5.88
N ALA A 3 14.96 -16.15 4.80
CA ALA A 3 13.96 -16.14 3.74
C ALA A 3 12.59 -16.42 4.39
N VAL A 4 11.68 -15.47 4.28
CA VAL A 4 10.30 -15.68 4.71
C VAL A 4 9.73 -16.71 3.74
N GLN A 5 9.22 -17.82 4.27
CA GLN A 5 8.59 -18.86 3.46
C GLN A 5 7.29 -18.32 2.87
N ASP A 6 7.00 -18.67 1.61
CA ASP A 6 5.72 -18.32 0.98
C ASP A 6 4.55 -18.92 1.77
N MET A 7 3.40 -18.24 1.72
CA MET A 7 2.17 -18.71 2.39
C MET A 7 1.70 -20.03 1.77
N LEU A 8 1.44 -21.03 2.61
CA LEU A 8 0.93 -22.32 2.14
C LEU A 8 -0.56 -22.23 1.77
N PRO A 9 -1.06 -23.08 0.85
CA PRO A 9 -2.47 -23.08 0.45
C PRO A 9 -3.44 -23.28 1.62
N ASP A 10 -3.14 -24.18 2.55
CA ASP A 10 -3.98 -24.41 3.72
C ASP A 10 -4.01 -23.20 4.65
N SER A 11 -2.86 -22.54 4.83
CA SER A 11 -2.77 -21.29 5.61
C SER A 11 -3.57 -20.15 4.97
N PHE A 12 -3.49 -20.00 3.64
CA PHE A 12 -4.28 -19.02 2.92
C PHE A 12 -5.78 -19.27 3.07
N ASN A 13 -6.23 -20.52 2.90
CA ASN A 13 -7.63 -20.89 3.04
C ASN A 13 -8.13 -20.68 4.48
N ALA A 14 -7.32 -21.01 5.49
CA ALA A 14 -7.63 -20.76 6.90
C ALA A 14 -7.77 -19.24 7.18
N MET A 15 -6.86 -18.41 6.65
CA MET A 15 -6.95 -16.96 6.75
C MET A 15 -8.24 -16.44 6.10
N ILE A 16 -8.57 -16.86 4.87
CA ILE A 16 -9.82 -16.47 4.20
C ILE A 16 -11.04 -16.84 5.03
N ALA A 17 -11.04 -18.04 5.64
CA ALA A 17 -12.12 -18.48 6.52
C ALA A 17 -12.23 -17.61 7.79
N ALA A 18 -11.12 -17.25 8.41
CA ALA A 18 -11.08 -16.38 9.59
C ALA A 18 -11.57 -14.94 9.28
N LEU A 19 -11.31 -14.44 8.07
CA LEU A 19 -11.76 -13.12 7.63
C LEU A 19 -13.23 -13.11 7.16
N LYS A 20 -13.80 -14.27 6.85
CA LYS A 20 -15.19 -14.39 6.42
C LYS A 20 -16.12 -14.11 7.60
N GLY A 21 -16.89 -13.05 7.49
CA GLY A 21 -17.77 -12.59 8.59
C GLY A 21 -17.20 -11.40 9.39
N ALA A 22 -15.91 -11.12 9.27
CA ALA A 22 -15.36 -9.81 9.59
C ALA A 22 -15.77 -8.80 8.50
N SER A 23 -15.82 -7.52 8.85
CA SER A 23 -16.18 -6.46 7.89
C SER A 23 -15.08 -6.17 6.84
N VAL A 24 -14.20 -7.15 6.57
CA VAL A 24 -13.13 -7.04 5.56
C VAL A 24 -13.76 -7.14 4.17
N ARG A 25 -13.41 -6.21 3.30
CA ARG A 25 -13.91 -6.14 1.91
C ARG A 25 -12.84 -6.45 0.88
N ASN A 26 -11.62 -6.01 1.13
CA ASN A 26 -10.52 -6.03 0.18
C ASN A 26 -9.34 -6.82 0.74
N ILE A 27 -8.66 -7.54 -0.14
CA ILE A 27 -7.38 -8.19 0.13
C ILE A 27 -6.36 -7.63 -0.86
N ASP A 28 -5.30 -7.01 -0.36
CA ASP A 28 -4.19 -6.54 -1.17
C ASP A 28 -3.06 -7.57 -1.12
N ILE A 29 -2.81 -8.24 -2.22
CA ILE A 29 -1.69 -9.17 -2.35
C ILE A 29 -0.49 -8.39 -2.86
N ILE A 30 0.47 -8.23 -1.97
CA ILE A 30 1.77 -7.63 -2.21
C ILE A 30 2.84 -8.64 -1.78
N GLY A 31 4.06 -8.31 -1.88
CA GLY A 31 5.14 -9.19 -1.40
C GLY A 31 6.38 -8.91 -2.21
N GLY A 32 7.23 -9.89 -2.45
CA GLY A 32 8.29 -9.76 -3.43
C GLY A 32 7.68 -9.58 -4.82
N GLU A 33 7.31 -10.69 -5.46
CA GLU A 33 6.55 -10.69 -6.71
C GLU A 33 5.46 -11.77 -6.63
N PRO A 34 4.17 -11.40 -6.48
CA PRO A 34 3.09 -12.36 -6.28
C PRO A 34 2.94 -13.38 -7.41
N THR A 35 3.25 -12.99 -8.65
CA THR A 35 3.10 -13.86 -9.83
C THR A 35 4.12 -15.01 -9.88
N LEU A 36 5.12 -15.01 -9.00
CA LEU A 36 6.06 -16.12 -8.84
C LEU A 36 5.54 -17.20 -7.88
N HIS A 37 4.50 -16.88 -7.10
CA HIS A 37 3.91 -17.85 -6.18
C HIS A 37 3.12 -18.90 -6.97
N SER A 38 3.45 -20.18 -6.79
CA SER A 38 2.86 -21.30 -7.57
C SER A 38 1.33 -21.39 -7.49
N ASN A 39 0.75 -20.99 -6.36
CA ASN A 39 -0.68 -21.08 -6.08
C ASN A 39 -1.41 -19.73 -6.20
N ILE A 40 -0.80 -18.69 -6.77
CA ILE A 40 -1.39 -17.34 -6.78
C ILE A 40 -2.79 -17.29 -7.40
N ILE A 41 -3.01 -18.02 -8.50
CA ILE A 41 -4.30 -18.07 -9.18
C ILE A 41 -5.37 -18.72 -8.28
N ASP A 42 -5.01 -19.79 -7.58
CA ASP A 42 -5.93 -20.48 -6.67
C ASP A 42 -6.27 -19.61 -5.46
N PHE A 43 -5.31 -18.88 -4.93
CA PHE A 43 -5.50 -17.92 -3.84
C PHE A 43 -6.51 -16.83 -4.23
N ILE A 44 -6.30 -16.20 -5.38
CA ILE A 44 -7.21 -15.14 -5.85
C ILE A 44 -8.61 -15.70 -6.10
N ASN A 45 -8.71 -16.87 -6.73
CA ASN A 45 -9.98 -17.55 -6.94
C ASN A 45 -10.69 -17.86 -5.62
N ALA A 46 -9.97 -18.36 -4.61
CA ALA A 46 -10.56 -18.66 -3.30
C ALA A 46 -11.07 -17.39 -2.60
N ALA A 47 -10.28 -16.31 -2.62
CA ALA A 47 -10.68 -15.02 -2.05
C ALA A 47 -11.89 -14.42 -2.74
N VAL A 48 -11.90 -14.37 -4.09
CA VAL A 48 -13.01 -13.83 -4.89
C VAL A 48 -14.29 -14.64 -4.68
N ARG A 49 -14.21 -15.98 -4.67
CA ARG A 49 -15.36 -16.86 -4.35
C ARG A 49 -15.89 -16.67 -2.92
N SER A 50 -15.03 -16.26 -2.00
CA SER A 50 -15.42 -15.95 -0.63
C SER A 50 -16.02 -14.55 -0.47
N GLY A 51 -16.10 -13.77 -1.56
CA GLY A 51 -16.78 -12.46 -1.60
C GLY A 51 -15.84 -11.27 -1.58
N PHE A 52 -14.53 -11.46 -1.37
CA PHE A 52 -13.55 -10.38 -1.33
C PHE A 52 -13.25 -9.79 -2.71
N SER A 53 -12.92 -8.51 -2.75
CA SER A 53 -12.18 -7.92 -3.85
C SER A 53 -10.69 -8.11 -3.60
N VAL A 54 -9.92 -8.45 -4.64
CA VAL A 54 -8.49 -8.75 -4.54
C VAL A 54 -7.71 -7.81 -5.44
N ASN A 55 -6.79 -7.05 -4.85
CA ASN A 55 -5.82 -6.24 -5.57
C ASN A 55 -4.46 -6.95 -5.59
N VAL A 56 -3.87 -7.12 -6.75
CA VAL A 56 -2.55 -7.74 -6.91
C VAL A 56 -1.58 -6.68 -7.42
N SER A 57 -0.50 -6.43 -6.68
CA SER A 57 0.58 -5.53 -7.10
C SER A 57 1.76 -6.33 -7.62
N SER A 58 2.10 -6.15 -8.89
CA SER A 58 3.16 -6.88 -9.59
C SER A 58 4.17 -5.94 -10.22
N ASN A 59 5.41 -6.41 -10.38
CA ASN A 59 6.46 -5.73 -11.15
C ASN A 59 6.35 -5.96 -12.66
N GLY A 60 5.38 -6.74 -13.12
CA GLY A 60 5.12 -6.99 -14.54
C GLY A 60 6.01 -8.03 -15.21
N THR A 61 6.84 -8.76 -14.49
CA THR A 61 7.74 -9.75 -15.09
C THR A 61 7.04 -11.00 -15.62
N ASN A 62 5.82 -11.30 -15.15
CA ASN A 62 5.03 -12.46 -15.56
C ASN A 62 3.64 -12.05 -16.08
N LEU A 63 3.62 -11.46 -17.27
CA LEU A 63 2.38 -10.97 -17.89
C LEU A 63 1.34 -12.09 -18.11
N ALA A 64 1.79 -13.30 -18.45
CA ALA A 64 0.88 -14.44 -18.66
C ALA A 64 0.13 -14.83 -17.37
N ALA A 65 0.76 -14.72 -16.19
CA ALA A 65 0.07 -14.91 -14.93
C ALA A 65 -0.93 -13.77 -14.66
N LEU A 66 -0.58 -12.54 -14.98
CA LEU A 66 -1.47 -11.37 -14.82
C LEU A 66 -2.70 -11.47 -15.71
N GLU A 67 -2.59 -11.96 -16.95
CA GLU A 67 -3.73 -12.24 -17.82
C GLU A 67 -4.72 -13.25 -17.19
N LYS A 68 -4.17 -14.34 -16.63
CA LYS A 68 -5.00 -15.33 -15.92
C LYS A 68 -5.69 -14.74 -14.70
N ILE A 69 -5.01 -13.86 -13.95
CA ILE A 69 -5.60 -13.18 -12.80
C ILE A 69 -6.74 -12.27 -13.25
N MET A 70 -6.54 -11.46 -14.28
CA MET A 70 -7.58 -10.57 -14.81
C MET A 70 -8.78 -11.34 -15.38
N ALA A 71 -8.57 -12.53 -15.92
CA ALA A 71 -9.63 -13.40 -16.42
C ALA A 71 -10.55 -13.96 -15.31
N ILE A 72 -10.16 -13.89 -14.04
CA ILE A 72 -11.02 -14.31 -12.91
C ILE A 72 -12.27 -13.43 -12.79
N GLY A 73 -12.17 -12.14 -13.15
CA GLY A 73 -13.30 -11.21 -13.19
C GLY A 73 -13.02 -9.88 -12.49
N GLU A 74 -14.04 -9.04 -12.43
CA GLU A 74 -13.93 -7.63 -11.98
C GLU A 74 -13.44 -7.44 -10.56
N LYS A 75 -13.60 -8.45 -9.70
CA LYS A 75 -13.10 -8.42 -8.31
C LYS A 75 -11.60 -8.73 -8.20
N ALA A 76 -10.94 -9.18 -9.26
CA ALA A 76 -9.50 -9.39 -9.32
C ALA A 76 -8.84 -8.24 -10.09
N ILE A 77 -8.27 -7.30 -9.35
CA ILE A 77 -7.70 -6.07 -9.91
C ILE A 77 -6.17 -6.21 -9.96
N VAL A 78 -5.60 -6.05 -11.13
CA VAL A 78 -4.15 -6.09 -11.33
C VAL A 78 -3.59 -4.66 -11.37
N GLY A 79 -2.56 -4.42 -10.58
CA GLY A 79 -1.71 -3.25 -10.63
C GLY A 79 -0.28 -3.61 -11.04
N ILE A 80 0.23 -2.95 -12.08
CA ILE A 80 1.58 -3.16 -12.61
C ILE A 80 2.45 -1.95 -12.26
N SER A 81 3.67 -2.21 -11.78
CA SER A 81 4.66 -1.18 -11.50
C SER A 81 5.56 -0.95 -12.71
N ILE A 82 5.58 0.27 -13.24
CA ILE A 82 6.39 0.69 -14.38
C ILE A 82 7.30 1.83 -13.92
N ASN A 83 8.58 1.53 -13.69
CA ASN A 83 9.54 2.51 -13.17
C ASN A 83 10.66 2.85 -14.16
N ASP A 84 10.67 2.23 -15.32
CA ASP A 84 11.67 2.45 -16.37
C ASP A 84 11.10 2.17 -17.77
N ARG A 85 11.80 2.67 -18.80
CA ARG A 85 11.38 2.54 -20.20
C ARG A 85 11.39 1.11 -20.73
N GLU A 86 12.26 0.25 -20.22
CA GLU A 86 12.35 -1.14 -20.68
C GLU A 86 11.12 -1.91 -20.20
N THR A 87 10.78 -1.79 -18.93
CA THR A 87 9.56 -2.38 -18.36
C THR A 87 8.29 -1.84 -19.08
N LEU A 88 8.25 -0.53 -19.38
CA LEU A 88 7.17 0.04 -20.17
C LEU A 88 7.05 -0.59 -21.55
N LYS A 89 8.17 -0.70 -22.27
CA LYS A 89 8.21 -1.31 -23.62
C LYS A 89 7.68 -2.74 -23.61
N GLN A 90 8.13 -3.54 -22.65
CA GLN A 90 7.73 -4.95 -22.50
C GLN A 90 6.23 -5.09 -22.14
N SER A 91 5.69 -4.13 -21.39
CA SER A 91 4.30 -4.18 -20.88
C SER A 91 3.31 -3.37 -21.73
N SER A 92 3.74 -2.61 -22.73
CA SER A 92 2.89 -1.67 -23.46
C SER A 92 1.67 -2.33 -24.13
N GLU A 93 1.88 -3.50 -24.75
CA GLU A 93 0.78 -4.22 -25.38
C GLU A 93 -0.21 -4.77 -24.36
N PHE A 94 0.30 -5.33 -23.26
CA PHE A 94 -0.52 -5.80 -22.14
C PHE A 94 -1.37 -4.65 -21.56
N ILE A 95 -0.76 -3.48 -21.32
CA ILE A 95 -1.47 -2.30 -20.79
C ILE A 95 -2.58 -1.88 -21.75
N ARG A 96 -2.28 -1.82 -23.04
CA ARG A 96 -3.26 -1.41 -24.07
C ARG A 96 -4.44 -2.37 -24.18
N LEU A 97 -4.20 -3.69 -24.10
CA LEU A 97 -5.24 -4.71 -24.25
C LEU A 97 -6.07 -4.92 -22.99
N HIS A 98 -5.40 -5.05 -21.84
CA HIS A 98 -6.03 -5.49 -20.59
C HIS A 98 -6.40 -4.36 -19.65
N LYS A 99 -5.89 -3.13 -19.90
CA LYS A 99 -6.19 -1.95 -19.07
C LYS A 99 -5.97 -2.18 -17.56
N PRO A 100 -4.80 -2.67 -17.11
CA PRO A 100 -4.52 -2.79 -15.69
C PRO A 100 -4.45 -1.40 -15.03
N VAL A 101 -4.38 -1.39 -13.71
CA VAL A 101 -3.88 -0.22 -12.98
C VAL A 101 -2.36 -0.13 -13.20
N VAL A 102 -1.85 1.05 -13.57
CA VAL A 102 -0.40 1.28 -13.69
C VAL A 102 0.07 2.17 -12.54
N LYS A 103 1.22 1.85 -11.99
CA LYS A 103 1.85 2.56 -10.87
C LYS A 103 3.30 2.89 -11.22
N THR A 104 3.74 4.11 -10.91
CA THR A 104 5.13 4.55 -11.07
C THR A 104 5.59 5.24 -9.78
N VAL A 105 6.76 4.88 -9.28
CA VAL A 105 7.35 5.56 -8.13
C VAL A 105 7.83 6.94 -8.57
N PHE A 106 7.38 7.96 -7.83
CA PHE A 106 7.82 9.33 -8.09
C PHE A 106 9.25 9.55 -7.60
N THR A 107 10.09 10.08 -8.47
CA THR A 107 11.46 10.52 -8.21
C THR A 107 11.66 11.91 -8.82
N ASP A 108 12.69 12.64 -8.39
CA ASP A 108 12.97 13.99 -8.93
C ASP A 108 13.37 13.96 -10.42
N ASP A 109 13.86 12.84 -10.90
CA ASP A 109 14.26 12.59 -12.29
C ASP A 109 13.24 11.74 -13.06
N LEU A 110 11.98 11.70 -12.58
CA LEU A 110 10.92 10.96 -13.26
C LEU A 110 10.77 11.41 -14.71
N ASP A 111 10.88 10.45 -15.61
CA ASP A 111 10.78 10.66 -17.05
C ASP A 111 9.35 11.06 -17.47
N ALA A 112 9.15 12.33 -17.77
CA ALA A 112 7.85 12.86 -18.16
C ALA A 112 7.32 12.24 -19.47
N ASP A 113 8.19 11.93 -20.44
CA ASP A 113 7.78 11.28 -21.70
C ASP A 113 7.31 9.84 -21.44
N MET A 114 7.93 9.14 -20.48
CA MET A 114 7.48 7.83 -20.06
C MET A 114 6.06 7.90 -19.48
N VAL A 115 5.78 8.88 -18.63
CA VAL A 115 4.45 9.10 -18.06
C VAL A 115 3.42 9.40 -19.15
N GLN A 116 3.73 10.28 -20.09
CA GLN A 116 2.85 10.57 -21.22
C GLN A 116 2.60 9.35 -22.10
N THR A 117 3.62 8.51 -22.30
CA THR A 117 3.46 7.25 -23.01
C THR A 117 2.50 6.30 -22.27
N ILE A 118 2.64 6.16 -20.94
CA ILE A 118 1.73 5.35 -20.12
C ILE A 118 0.29 5.86 -20.27
N LEU A 119 0.06 7.15 -20.14
CA LEU A 119 -1.27 7.76 -20.27
C LEU A 119 -1.87 7.52 -21.66
N SER A 120 -1.06 7.58 -22.72
CA SER A 120 -1.50 7.31 -24.09
C SER A 120 -2.01 5.86 -24.30
N LEU A 121 -1.53 4.91 -23.49
CA LEU A 121 -1.99 3.51 -23.50
C LEU A 121 -3.37 3.34 -22.84
N LYS A 122 -3.88 4.37 -22.17
CA LYS A 122 -5.19 4.40 -21.50
C LYS A 122 -5.37 3.25 -20.51
N PRO A 123 -4.51 3.10 -19.49
CA PRO A 123 -4.72 2.12 -18.42
C PRO A 123 -6.06 2.38 -17.72
N ARG A 124 -6.55 1.42 -16.93
CA ARG A 124 -7.75 1.61 -16.09
C ARG A 124 -7.60 2.79 -15.14
N LYS A 125 -6.39 2.93 -14.55
CA LYS A 125 -5.97 4.06 -13.73
C LYS A 125 -4.45 4.15 -13.76
N PHE A 126 -3.91 5.35 -13.64
CA PHE A 126 -2.49 5.57 -13.43
C PHE A 126 -2.25 6.24 -12.08
N TYR A 127 -1.27 5.75 -11.32
CA TYR A 127 -0.90 6.31 -10.02
C TYR A 127 0.58 6.63 -9.95
N LEU A 128 0.89 7.83 -9.44
CA LEU A 128 2.21 8.16 -8.95
C LEU A 128 2.31 7.79 -7.47
N ILE A 129 3.32 6.98 -7.13
CA ILE A 129 3.54 6.49 -5.78
C ILE A 129 4.57 7.35 -5.08
N TYR A 130 4.20 7.89 -3.92
CA TYR A 130 5.15 8.52 -3.01
C TYR A 130 5.99 7.44 -2.30
N ARG A 131 7.32 7.54 -2.47
CA ARG A 131 8.25 6.50 -2.03
C ARG A 131 8.33 6.42 -0.50
N ASP A 132 8.27 5.20 0.03
CA ASP A 132 8.62 4.91 1.40
C ASP A 132 10.13 4.74 1.56
N ALA A 133 10.72 5.30 2.64
CA ALA A 133 12.08 4.99 3.03
C ALA A 133 12.12 3.68 3.83
N THR A 134 13.12 2.86 3.56
CA THR A 134 13.31 1.56 4.24
C THR A 134 14.23 1.64 5.45
N GLY A 135 14.80 2.81 5.72
CA GLY A 135 15.67 3.09 6.86
C GLY A 135 16.36 4.45 6.73
N PRO A 136 17.15 4.85 7.73
CA PRO A 136 17.78 6.19 7.76
C PRO A 136 18.66 6.49 6.54
N GLY A 137 19.39 5.50 6.03
CA GLY A 137 20.24 5.66 4.85
C GLY A 137 19.48 5.85 3.53
N ASP A 138 18.20 5.49 3.49
CA ASP A 138 17.35 5.62 2.31
C ASP A 138 16.55 6.94 2.28
N LEU A 139 16.59 7.70 3.37
CA LEU A 139 15.87 8.99 3.46
C LEU A 139 16.32 9.97 2.36
N ASN A 140 17.62 10.00 2.05
CA ASN A 140 18.18 10.87 1.01
C ASN A 140 17.68 10.51 -0.41
N ASN A 141 17.12 9.33 -0.60
CA ASN A 141 16.52 8.89 -1.86
C ASN A 141 15.03 9.18 -1.92
N THR A 142 14.44 9.80 -0.90
CA THR A 142 13.04 10.22 -0.89
C THR A 142 12.93 11.70 -1.25
N VAL A 143 11.86 12.02 -1.96
CA VAL A 143 11.52 13.41 -2.28
C VAL A 143 10.72 14.00 -1.12
N PRO A 144 10.94 15.25 -0.69
CA PRO A 144 10.06 15.91 0.27
C PRO A 144 8.60 15.86 -0.17
N PHE A 145 7.68 15.61 0.78
CA PHE A 145 6.26 15.40 0.44
C PHE A 145 5.64 16.59 -0.31
N TYR A 146 6.00 17.83 0.07
CA TYR A 146 5.51 19.01 -0.64
C TYR A 146 5.97 19.08 -2.11
N ARG A 147 7.19 18.59 -2.41
CA ARG A 147 7.69 18.53 -3.80
C ARG A 147 6.91 17.51 -4.62
N PHE A 148 6.65 16.34 -4.04
CA PHE A 148 5.80 15.34 -4.66
C PHE A 148 4.41 15.90 -5.00
N THR A 149 3.71 16.51 -4.02
CA THR A 149 2.38 17.06 -4.24
C THR A 149 2.38 18.24 -5.23
N SER A 150 3.38 19.12 -5.15
CA SER A 150 3.51 20.23 -6.09
C SER A 150 3.79 19.76 -7.52
N ALA A 151 4.67 18.78 -7.70
CA ALA A 151 4.96 18.24 -9.03
C ALA A 151 3.74 17.55 -9.63
N VAL A 152 2.98 16.81 -8.83
CA VAL A 152 1.73 16.18 -9.30
C VAL A 152 0.72 17.24 -9.74
N GLN A 153 0.52 18.30 -8.95
CA GLN A 153 -0.43 19.36 -9.28
C GLN A 153 -0.04 20.19 -10.51
N GLN A 154 1.27 20.38 -10.73
CA GLN A 154 1.77 21.22 -11.83
C GLN A 154 1.93 20.45 -13.15
N SER A 155 2.28 19.18 -13.08
CA SER A 155 2.70 18.40 -14.25
C SER A 155 1.64 17.44 -14.76
N TYR A 156 0.64 17.13 -13.96
CA TYR A 156 -0.34 16.11 -14.29
C TYR A 156 -1.74 16.61 -13.98
N ASP A 157 -2.57 16.68 -15.01
CA ASP A 157 -3.94 17.16 -14.87
C ASP A 157 -4.82 16.10 -14.17
N PRO A 158 -5.38 16.34 -12.97
CA PRO A 158 -6.44 15.49 -12.44
C PRO A 158 -7.66 15.58 -13.38
N PRO A 159 -8.34 14.48 -13.72
CA PRO A 159 -8.42 13.21 -12.98
C PRO A 159 -7.59 12.05 -13.55
N GLU A 160 -6.73 12.26 -14.54
CA GLU A 160 -6.03 11.18 -15.25
C GLU A 160 -4.96 10.50 -14.39
N VAL A 161 -4.35 11.25 -13.48
CA VAL A 161 -3.29 10.75 -12.59
C VAL A 161 -3.75 10.76 -11.14
N GLY A 162 -3.87 9.58 -10.55
CA GLY A 162 -4.06 9.43 -9.11
C GLY A 162 -2.72 9.47 -8.36
N THR A 163 -2.79 9.72 -7.07
CA THR A 163 -1.63 9.63 -6.17
C THR A 163 -1.81 8.50 -5.18
N VAL A 164 -0.73 7.76 -4.91
CA VAL A 164 -0.67 6.79 -3.82
C VAL A 164 0.48 7.19 -2.91
N TYR A 165 0.17 7.47 -1.70
CA TYR A 165 1.15 7.75 -0.65
C TYR A 165 0.72 7.08 0.65
N CYS A 166 1.64 7.00 1.59
CA CYS A 166 1.25 6.60 2.92
C CYS A 166 0.21 7.60 3.44
N SER A 167 -1.00 7.12 3.63
CA SER A 167 -2.20 7.91 3.97
C SER A 167 -2.12 8.67 5.30
N GLY A 168 -0.99 8.55 6.03
CA GLY A 168 -0.69 9.43 7.15
C GLY A 168 -0.48 10.89 6.78
N PHE A 169 -0.16 11.20 5.51
CA PHE A 169 -0.06 12.61 5.07
C PHE A 169 -1.42 13.23 4.74
N LEU A 170 -2.25 12.51 3.99
CA LEU A 170 -3.59 12.95 3.61
C LEU A 170 -4.52 11.73 3.68
N PRO A 171 -5.05 11.41 4.87
CA PRO A 171 -5.96 10.29 5.03
C PRO A 171 -7.24 10.51 4.20
N ASP A 172 -7.77 9.42 3.66
CA ASP A 172 -8.98 9.42 2.85
C ASP A 172 -10.24 9.57 3.74
N VAL A 173 -10.42 10.78 4.27
CA VAL A 173 -11.51 11.12 5.18
C VAL A 173 -12.87 11.11 4.47
N GLU A 174 -12.88 11.29 3.14
CA GLU A 174 -14.12 11.29 2.36
C GLU A 174 -14.76 9.90 2.34
N ASN A 175 -13.95 8.86 2.17
CA ASN A 175 -14.42 7.48 2.17
C ASN A 175 -14.46 6.85 3.58
N ASP A 176 -13.56 7.28 4.47
CA ASP A 176 -13.42 6.76 5.84
C ASP A 176 -13.38 7.93 6.84
N PRO A 177 -14.53 8.49 7.25
CA PRO A 177 -14.60 9.68 8.12
C PRO A 177 -13.90 9.53 9.48
N GLU A 178 -13.77 8.30 9.99
CA GLU A 178 -13.02 8.02 11.20
C GLU A 178 -11.53 8.41 11.10
N LEU A 179 -10.98 8.45 9.89
CA LEU A 179 -9.58 8.84 9.65
C LEU A 179 -9.31 10.32 9.94
N ALA A 180 -10.35 11.15 10.05
CA ALA A 180 -10.19 12.56 10.42
C ALA A 180 -9.58 12.77 11.83
N ARG A 181 -9.65 11.76 12.68
CA ARG A 181 -9.21 11.84 14.08
C ARG A 181 -7.96 11.01 14.38
N VAL A 182 -7.44 10.31 13.40
CA VAL A 182 -6.29 9.42 13.58
C VAL A 182 -5.16 9.80 12.63
N ARG A 183 -3.97 9.41 12.98
CA ARG A 183 -2.77 9.77 12.23
C ARG A 183 -2.64 9.01 10.90
N CYS A 184 -3.10 7.76 10.84
CA CYS A 184 -3.04 6.96 9.62
C CYS A 184 -4.06 5.81 9.68
N PRO A 185 -4.39 5.15 8.54
CA PRO A 185 -5.35 4.06 8.48
C PRO A 185 -4.84 2.72 9.05
N ALA A 186 -3.55 2.60 9.37
CA ALA A 186 -3.01 1.40 9.99
C ALA A 186 -3.77 1.07 11.29
N GLY A 187 -4.20 -0.19 11.44
CA GLY A 187 -4.97 -0.60 12.63
C GLY A 187 -6.37 0.00 12.76
N THR A 188 -6.78 0.92 11.87
CA THR A 188 -8.12 1.53 11.83
C THR A 188 -8.94 0.96 10.67
N THR A 189 -8.44 1.06 9.44
CA THR A 189 -9.12 0.54 8.25
C THR A 189 -8.32 -0.56 7.54
N LYS A 190 -7.08 -0.83 7.95
CA LYS A 190 -6.24 -1.88 7.37
C LYS A 190 -5.35 -2.57 8.40
N LEU A 191 -4.99 -3.81 8.10
CA LEU A 191 -3.97 -4.61 8.79
C LEU A 191 -3.02 -5.21 7.74
N GLY A 192 -1.81 -5.56 8.18
CA GLY A 192 -0.85 -6.32 7.39
C GLY A 192 -0.75 -7.75 7.92
N VAL A 193 -0.77 -8.75 7.03
CA VAL A 193 -0.61 -10.16 7.37
C VAL A 193 0.62 -10.70 6.66
N MET A 194 1.51 -11.35 7.41
CA MET A 194 2.69 -12.03 6.87
C MET A 194 2.35 -13.45 6.40
N PRO A 195 3.20 -14.09 5.58
CA PRO A 195 2.96 -15.45 5.07
C PRO A 195 2.80 -16.53 6.15
N ASP A 196 3.38 -16.33 7.33
CA ASP A 196 3.23 -17.23 8.51
C ASP A 196 1.97 -16.96 9.33
N GLY A 197 1.13 -16.03 8.88
CA GLY A 197 -0.10 -15.62 9.56
C GLY A 197 0.08 -14.52 10.61
N ALA A 198 1.29 -14.06 10.88
CA ALA A 198 1.54 -12.97 11.83
C ALA A 198 0.90 -11.66 11.36
N VAL A 199 0.19 -10.97 12.26
CA VAL A 199 -0.59 -9.76 11.95
C VAL A 199 0.03 -8.53 12.60
N TYR A 200 0.02 -7.43 11.85
CA TYR A 200 0.57 -6.12 12.22
C TYR A 200 -0.36 -4.99 11.78
N PRO A 201 -0.24 -3.76 12.31
CA PRO A 201 -1.06 -2.62 11.91
C PRO A 201 -0.99 -2.29 10.41
N CYS A 202 0.19 -2.46 9.78
CA CYS A 202 0.40 -2.44 8.33
C CYS A 202 1.73 -3.14 7.97
N ASN A 203 2.00 -3.28 6.68
CA ASN A 203 3.23 -3.92 6.17
C ASN A 203 4.53 -3.23 6.62
N LEU A 204 4.52 -1.93 6.89
CA LEU A 204 5.70 -1.21 7.37
C LEU A 204 6.07 -1.53 8.83
N PHE A 205 5.18 -2.19 9.57
CA PHE A 205 5.45 -2.68 10.93
C PHE A 205 5.84 -4.15 10.98
N PHE A 206 6.00 -4.82 9.86
CA PHE A 206 6.38 -6.25 9.82
C PHE A 206 7.68 -6.49 10.60
N CYS A 207 7.70 -7.60 11.36
CA CYS A 207 8.79 -8.01 12.23
C CYS A 207 9.09 -7.08 13.43
N ARG A 208 8.27 -6.07 13.68
CA ARG A 208 8.36 -5.24 14.89
C ARG A 208 7.57 -5.90 16.02
N LYS A 209 8.27 -6.48 16.99
CA LYS A 209 7.63 -7.26 18.07
C LYS A 209 6.61 -6.46 18.87
N GLU A 210 6.88 -5.19 19.09
CA GLU A 210 6.02 -4.25 19.80
C GLU A 210 4.67 -3.99 19.12
N PHE A 211 4.57 -4.28 17.82
CA PHE A 211 3.35 -4.13 17.01
C PHE A 211 2.79 -5.46 16.51
N PHE A 212 3.27 -6.57 17.04
CA PHE A 212 2.68 -7.89 16.75
C PHE A 212 1.32 -7.99 17.42
N LEU A 213 0.27 -8.23 16.64
CA LEU A 213 -1.12 -8.23 17.10
C LEU A 213 -1.67 -9.64 17.37
N GLY A 214 -0.96 -10.66 16.94
CA GLY A 214 -1.37 -12.07 17.00
C GLY A 214 -1.15 -12.75 15.66
N ASN A 215 -1.66 -13.98 15.54
CA ASN A 215 -1.54 -14.79 14.34
C ASN A 215 -2.93 -15.22 13.85
N ILE A 216 -3.31 -14.82 12.62
CA ILE A 216 -4.65 -15.06 12.05
C ILE A 216 -4.97 -16.56 11.87
N LEU A 217 -3.95 -17.44 11.91
CA LEU A 217 -4.12 -18.89 11.81
C LEU A 217 -4.37 -19.55 13.17
N GLN A 218 -4.18 -18.82 14.28
CA GLN A 218 -4.25 -19.32 15.65
C GLN A 218 -5.25 -18.54 16.50
N ASP A 219 -5.35 -17.24 16.27
CA ASP A 219 -6.16 -16.30 17.05
C ASP A 219 -7.44 -15.92 16.30
N THR A 220 -8.48 -15.51 17.02
CA THR A 220 -9.68 -14.97 16.38
C THR A 220 -9.42 -13.60 15.80
N PHE A 221 -10.08 -13.25 14.69
CA PHE A 221 -9.98 -11.90 14.11
C PHE A 221 -10.37 -10.83 15.14
N GLU A 222 -11.38 -11.11 15.99
CA GLU A 222 -11.82 -10.19 17.03
C GLU A 222 -10.73 -9.91 18.06
N SER A 223 -9.98 -10.93 18.52
CA SER A 223 -8.87 -10.71 19.47
C SER A 223 -7.74 -9.90 18.86
N ILE A 224 -7.40 -10.16 17.59
CA ILE A 224 -6.42 -9.38 16.82
C ILE A 224 -6.89 -7.93 16.65
N TRP A 225 -8.14 -7.74 16.23
CA TRP A 225 -8.71 -6.43 15.99
C TRP A 225 -8.84 -5.58 17.26
N ASN A 226 -9.02 -6.21 18.42
CA ASN A 226 -9.10 -5.54 19.72
C ASN A 226 -7.77 -5.52 20.49
N HIS A 227 -6.65 -5.86 19.83
CA HIS A 227 -5.35 -5.86 20.50
C HIS A 227 -4.96 -4.44 20.97
N HIS A 228 -4.43 -4.35 22.21
CA HIS A 228 -4.13 -3.07 22.86
C HIS A 228 -3.15 -2.19 22.07
N ALA A 229 -2.20 -2.77 21.33
CA ALA A 229 -1.26 -2.04 20.50
C ALA A 229 -1.95 -1.20 19.39
N LEU A 230 -3.20 -1.51 19.04
CA LEU A 230 -3.98 -0.72 18.09
C LEU A 230 -4.55 0.56 18.68
N SER A 231 -4.51 0.75 20.00
CA SER A 231 -5.01 1.98 20.64
C SER A 231 -4.27 3.22 20.12
N PHE A 232 -2.96 3.12 19.90
CA PHE A 232 -2.16 4.19 19.31
C PHE A 232 -2.72 4.68 17.97
N PHE A 233 -3.18 3.76 17.12
CA PHE A 233 -3.68 4.07 15.78
C PHE A 233 -5.13 4.55 15.77
N ARG A 234 -5.90 4.30 16.83
CA ARG A 234 -7.35 4.54 16.92
C ARG A 234 -7.75 5.70 17.80
N THR A 235 -6.85 6.16 18.65
CA THR A 235 -7.09 7.34 19.47
C THR A 235 -6.62 8.59 18.74
N SER A 236 -7.33 9.69 18.95
CA SER A 236 -6.87 11.00 18.49
C SER A 236 -5.50 11.27 19.08
N GLN A 237 -4.51 11.44 18.23
CA GLN A 237 -3.16 11.81 18.62
C GLN A 237 -3.04 13.33 18.58
N GLU A 238 -2.37 13.89 19.58
CA GLU A 238 -1.87 15.27 19.45
C GLU A 238 -0.89 15.28 18.26
N ASN A 239 -0.99 16.31 17.43
CA ASN A 239 -0.12 16.42 16.28
C ASN A 239 1.31 16.73 16.75
N ALA A 240 2.21 15.75 16.64
CA ALA A 240 3.62 15.90 17.01
C ALA A 240 4.36 16.94 16.16
N CYS A 241 3.84 17.29 15.00
CA CYS A 241 4.42 18.29 14.11
C CYS A 241 4.25 19.70 14.72
N LYS A 242 5.35 20.44 14.86
CA LYS A 242 5.37 21.82 15.36
C LYS A 242 5.11 22.88 14.28
N GLN A 243 4.93 22.47 13.01
CA GLN A 243 4.77 23.38 11.88
C GLN A 243 3.29 23.82 11.75
N LEU A 244 2.86 24.72 12.62
CA LEU A 244 1.46 25.19 12.68
C LEU A 244 1.00 25.95 11.42
N SER A 245 1.92 26.53 10.65
CA SER A 245 1.62 27.23 9.39
C SER A 245 1.44 26.30 8.18
N CYS A 246 1.64 25.00 8.35
CA CYS A 246 1.47 24.02 7.29
C CYS A 246 0.00 23.87 6.89
N ARG A 247 -0.28 23.97 5.59
CA ARG A 247 -1.66 23.89 5.04
C ARG A 247 -2.38 22.58 5.31
N ILE A 248 -1.64 21.48 5.47
CA ILE A 248 -2.20 20.15 5.75
C ILE A 248 -2.01 19.73 7.22
N HIS A 249 -1.59 20.65 8.10
CA HIS A 249 -1.29 20.34 9.51
C HIS A 249 -2.43 19.60 10.21
N THR A 250 -3.66 20.07 10.03
CA THR A 250 -4.86 19.49 10.66
C THR A 250 -5.35 18.18 10.03
N GLN A 251 -4.84 17.82 8.86
CA GLN A 251 -5.18 16.57 8.17
C GLN A 251 -4.08 15.52 8.33
N CYS A 252 -2.83 15.96 8.29
CA CYS A 252 -1.66 15.10 8.29
C CYS A 252 -1.35 14.45 9.66
N HIS A 253 -1.68 15.12 10.77
CA HIS A 253 -1.39 14.66 12.13
C HIS A 253 0.07 14.19 12.37
N GLY A 254 1.04 14.70 11.59
CA GLY A 254 2.45 14.33 11.68
C GLY A 254 2.92 13.21 10.73
N GLY A 255 2.10 12.80 9.77
CA GLY A 255 2.49 11.84 8.71
C GLY A 255 2.55 10.38 9.17
N CYS A 256 3.39 9.58 8.53
CA CYS A 256 3.44 8.12 8.72
C CYS A 256 4.19 7.72 10.01
N PRO A 257 3.52 7.07 10.99
CA PRO A 257 4.17 6.63 12.22
C PRO A 257 5.25 5.57 11.96
N ALA A 258 5.08 4.72 10.95
CA ALA A 258 6.10 3.72 10.63
C ALA A 258 7.38 4.34 10.10
N GLN A 259 7.29 5.40 9.29
CA GLN A 259 8.46 6.14 8.81
C GLN A 259 9.16 6.87 9.96
N ALA A 260 8.40 7.47 10.87
CA ALA A 260 8.94 8.07 12.08
C ALA A 260 9.71 7.05 12.92
N LEU A 261 9.13 5.87 13.15
CA LEU A 261 9.77 4.78 13.88
C LEU A 261 11.04 4.28 13.18
N HIS A 262 11.00 4.04 11.87
CA HIS A 262 12.14 3.49 11.13
C HIS A 262 13.34 4.43 11.08
N ILE A 263 13.10 5.71 11.03
CA ILE A 263 14.14 6.72 10.78
C ILE A 263 14.53 7.44 12.07
N CYS A 264 13.56 7.82 12.90
CA CYS A 264 13.79 8.55 14.14
C CYS A 264 13.83 7.63 15.38
N GLY A 265 13.42 6.36 15.26
CA GLY A 265 13.32 5.44 16.40
C GLY A 265 12.10 5.70 17.30
N ASP A 266 11.22 6.61 16.92
CA ASP A 266 10.07 7.06 17.70
C ASP A 266 8.81 7.10 16.81
N VAL A 267 7.80 6.30 17.16
CA VAL A 267 6.54 6.22 16.44
C VAL A 267 5.71 7.50 16.56
N GLU A 268 5.93 8.28 17.61
CA GLU A 268 5.23 9.55 17.86
C GLU A 268 5.86 10.74 17.14
N ALA A 269 7.13 10.63 16.71
CA ALA A 269 7.80 11.70 15.98
C ALA A 269 7.09 12.06 14.67
N PRO A 270 7.23 13.28 14.14
CA PRO A 270 6.77 13.62 12.81
C PRO A 270 7.48 12.79 11.73
N ASP A 271 6.81 12.55 10.62
CA ASP A 271 7.39 11.85 9.47
C ASP A 271 8.59 12.65 8.92
N PRO A 272 9.80 12.08 8.93
CA PRO A 272 11.01 12.80 8.52
C PRO A 272 11.05 13.14 7.01
N ARG A 273 10.23 12.49 6.19
CA ARG A 273 10.11 12.79 4.76
C ARG A 273 9.32 14.07 4.48
N CYS A 274 8.65 14.63 5.49
CA CYS A 274 7.88 15.87 5.34
C CYS A 274 8.78 17.04 4.91
N ASN A 275 9.97 17.18 5.50
CA ASN A 275 10.98 18.23 5.28
C ASN A 275 10.39 19.62 4.94
N ASN A 276 9.53 20.09 5.83
CA ASN A 276 8.94 21.44 5.86
C ASN A 276 7.99 21.74 4.68
N TYR A 277 6.72 21.68 5.02
CA TYR A 277 5.70 22.45 4.32
C TYR A 277 5.79 23.91 4.71
#